data_dc6a2f44b741900890c08cc9c00e4c33
#
_entry.id   dc6a2f44b741900890c08cc9c00e4c33
#
_cell.length_a   1.000
_cell.length_b   1.000
_cell.length_c   1.000
_cell.angle_alpha   90.00
_cell.angle_beta   90.00
_cell.angle_gamma   90.00
#
_symmetry.space_group_name_H-M   'P 1'
#
loop_
_entity.id
_entity.type
_entity.pdbx_description
1 polymer ?
#
loop_
_entity_poly.entity_id
_entity_poly.type
_entity_poly.pdbx_seq_one_letter_code
_entity_poly.pdbx_strand_id
1 'polypeptide(L)'
;AASDVYKRQWQQRLEYIMIDEFQDIDKPQYRLMRALCGYHKNLFIVGDPDQTIYTWRGASVKYLLDFDKEFPGTRTIMMMLNYRSTPEILAAANSLIAQNRNRMKKELTPTLPSGAPVVWMHCESPEDETGRIAERIMALHDEGVPYRDMTLLYRAHYVTRTIEEVFIRLKLPYVIYSGVQFFARAEVKDALSYLRLIAYRDDLSFCLLYTSDA
;
A
#
# COMPACT_ATOMS: atom_id res chain seq x y z
N ALA A 1 -28.67 -28.82 1.58
CA ALA A 1 -28.34 -30.08 0.91
C ALA A 1 -26.82 -30.21 0.60
N ALA A 2 -26.36 -30.24 -0.69
CA ALA A 2 -24.95 -30.45 -1.00
C ALA A 2 -24.04 -29.32 -0.46
N SER A 3 -24.45 -28.06 -0.54
CA SER A 3 -23.65 -26.92 -0.03
C SER A 3 -23.41 -27.00 1.50
N ASP A 4 -24.32 -27.58 2.26
CA ASP A 4 -24.18 -27.70 3.71
C ASP A 4 -23.18 -28.81 4.09
N VAL A 5 -23.07 -29.84 3.27
CA VAL A 5 -22.08 -30.91 3.45
C VAL A 5 -20.67 -30.36 3.23
N TYR A 6 -20.46 -29.63 2.11
CA TYR A 6 -19.17 -28.97 1.85
C TYR A 6 -18.78 -27.95 2.92
N LYS A 7 -19.74 -27.14 3.38
CA LYS A 7 -19.51 -26.20 4.46
C LYS A 7 -19.02 -26.89 5.73
N ARG A 8 -19.68 -27.98 6.14
CA ARG A 8 -19.29 -28.75 7.32
C ARG A 8 -17.91 -29.38 7.18
N GLN A 9 -17.59 -29.93 6.01
CA GLN A 9 -16.27 -30.48 5.73
C GLN A 9 -15.16 -29.42 5.91
N TRP A 10 -15.34 -28.23 5.34
CA TRP A 10 -14.38 -27.13 5.52
C TRP A 10 -14.30 -26.65 6.96
N GLN A 11 -15.42 -26.54 7.67
CA GLN A 11 -15.45 -26.16 9.07
C GLN A 11 -14.69 -27.13 9.97
N GLN A 12 -14.78 -28.44 9.70
CA GLN A 12 -14.05 -29.48 10.45
C GLN A 12 -12.57 -29.50 10.11
N ARG A 13 -12.23 -29.23 8.86
CA ARG A 13 -10.84 -29.23 8.38
C ARG A 13 -10.03 -28.03 8.86
N LEU A 14 -10.68 -26.87 9.02
CA LEU A 14 -10.02 -25.61 9.41
C LEU A 14 -10.06 -25.48 10.93
N GLU A 15 -9.07 -26.04 11.61
CA GLU A 15 -8.96 -25.96 13.07
C GLU A 15 -8.66 -24.54 13.57
N TYR A 16 -7.94 -23.75 12.79
CA TYR A 16 -7.60 -22.35 13.08
C TYR A 16 -7.83 -21.49 11.85
N ILE A 17 -8.37 -20.32 12.06
CA ILE A 17 -8.54 -19.29 11.03
C ILE A 17 -7.81 -18.04 11.52
N MET A 18 -6.83 -17.57 10.76
CA MET A 18 -6.07 -16.35 11.04
C MET A 18 -6.27 -15.36 9.92
N ILE A 19 -6.60 -14.12 10.27
CA ILE A 19 -6.85 -13.05 9.29
C ILE A 19 -6.03 -11.84 9.70
N ASP A 20 -5.18 -11.41 8.79
CA ASP A 20 -4.42 -10.17 8.92
C ASP A 20 -5.14 -9.02 8.22
N GLU A 21 -4.78 -7.78 8.56
CA GLU A 21 -5.37 -6.54 8.04
C GLU A 21 -6.91 -6.54 8.11
N PHE A 22 -7.46 -7.01 9.23
CA PHE A 22 -8.89 -7.24 9.38
C PHE A 22 -9.76 -5.99 9.21
N GLN A 23 -9.20 -4.78 9.35
CA GLN A 23 -9.90 -3.53 9.11
C GLN A 23 -10.28 -3.33 7.64
N ASP A 24 -9.64 -4.05 6.71
CA ASP A 24 -9.82 -3.89 5.27
C ASP A 24 -10.72 -4.95 4.64
N ILE A 25 -11.31 -5.85 5.45
CA ILE A 25 -12.23 -6.86 4.92
C ILE A 25 -13.57 -6.26 4.49
N ASP A 26 -14.11 -6.81 3.40
CA ASP A 26 -15.44 -6.49 2.91
C ASP A 26 -16.52 -7.42 3.47
N LYS A 27 -17.79 -7.13 3.18
CA LYS A 27 -18.92 -7.92 3.64
C LYS A 27 -18.91 -9.38 3.14
N PRO A 28 -18.61 -9.71 1.87
CA PRO A 28 -18.43 -11.08 1.41
C PRO A 28 -17.35 -11.84 2.18
N GLN A 29 -16.18 -11.27 2.37
CA GLN A 29 -15.07 -11.86 3.12
C GLN A 29 -15.44 -12.12 4.58
N TYR A 30 -16.09 -11.15 5.23
CA TYR A 30 -16.61 -11.30 6.58
C TYR A 30 -17.62 -12.46 6.70
N ARG A 31 -18.56 -12.56 5.75
CA ARG A 31 -19.53 -13.66 5.71
C ARG A 31 -18.87 -15.01 5.47
N LEU A 32 -17.85 -15.07 4.63
CA LEU A 32 -17.07 -16.29 4.38
C LEU A 32 -16.35 -16.73 5.66
N MET A 33 -15.65 -15.83 6.32
CA MET A 33 -15.00 -16.11 7.62
C MET A 33 -16.01 -16.68 8.63
N ARG A 34 -17.16 -16.02 8.83
CA ARG A 34 -18.22 -16.50 9.72
C ARG A 34 -18.76 -17.88 9.34
N ALA A 35 -18.86 -18.14 8.04
CA ALA A 35 -19.31 -19.44 7.56
C ALA A 35 -18.30 -20.54 7.86
N LEU A 36 -17.01 -20.26 7.80
CA LEU A 36 -15.94 -21.23 8.01
C LEU A 36 -15.61 -21.48 9.49
N CYS A 37 -15.68 -20.45 10.34
CA CYS A 37 -15.29 -20.58 11.76
C CYS A 37 -16.36 -21.28 12.64
N GLY A 38 -17.46 -21.74 12.08
CA GLY A 38 -18.63 -22.19 12.82
C GLY A 38 -18.47 -23.45 13.66
N TYR A 39 -17.45 -24.28 13.43
CA TYR A 39 -17.20 -25.54 14.15
C TYR A 39 -16.22 -25.37 15.30
N HIS A 40 -14.95 -25.07 15.01
CA HIS A 40 -13.88 -24.95 16.03
C HIS A 40 -13.90 -23.61 16.76
N LYS A 41 -14.37 -22.54 16.12
CA LYS A 41 -14.38 -21.15 16.63
C LYS A 41 -13.00 -20.61 17.03
N ASN A 42 -11.94 -21.25 16.58
CA ASN A 42 -10.57 -20.79 16.80
C ASN A 42 -10.22 -19.71 15.76
N LEU A 43 -10.63 -18.49 16.06
CA LEU A 43 -10.48 -17.35 15.18
C LEU A 43 -9.47 -16.37 15.79
N PHE A 44 -8.45 -16.00 15.03
CA PHE A 44 -7.45 -15.02 15.38
C PHE A 44 -7.45 -13.93 14.30
N ILE A 45 -7.66 -12.70 14.71
CA ILE A 45 -7.63 -11.55 13.80
C ILE A 45 -6.57 -10.55 14.25
N VAL A 46 -5.91 -9.94 13.30
CA VAL A 46 -4.99 -8.81 13.50
C VAL A 46 -5.46 -7.66 12.63
N GLY A 47 -5.44 -6.46 13.17
CA GLY A 47 -5.84 -5.28 12.43
C GLY A 47 -5.66 -4.00 13.22
N ASP A 48 -5.64 -2.90 12.51
CA ASP A 48 -5.56 -1.56 13.06
C ASP A 48 -6.72 -0.71 12.52
N PRO A 49 -7.72 -0.37 13.36
CA PRO A 49 -8.86 0.41 12.91
C PRO A 49 -8.49 1.80 12.37
N ASP A 50 -7.33 2.33 12.75
CA ASP A 50 -6.84 3.61 12.27
C ASP A 50 -6.20 3.53 10.87
N GLN A 51 -5.96 2.31 10.33
CA GLN A 51 -5.34 2.09 9.01
C GLN A 51 -6.33 1.67 7.93
N THR A 52 -7.63 1.82 8.13
CA THR A 52 -8.67 1.50 7.13
C THR A 52 -8.56 2.44 5.93
N ILE A 53 -8.08 1.95 4.78
CA ILE A 53 -7.90 2.72 3.55
C ILE A 53 -8.72 2.20 2.37
N TYR A 54 -9.43 1.07 2.52
CA TYR A 54 -10.20 0.40 1.46
C TYR A 54 -11.72 0.53 1.61
N THR A 55 -12.22 1.56 2.29
CA THR A 55 -13.67 1.81 2.45
C THR A 55 -14.38 1.94 1.11
N TRP A 56 -13.73 2.49 0.10
CA TRP A 56 -14.24 2.60 -1.28
C TRP A 56 -14.37 1.25 -2.00
N ARG A 57 -13.73 0.18 -1.50
CA ARG A 57 -13.91 -1.22 -1.94
C ARG A 57 -14.95 -1.97 -1.11
N GLY A 58 -15.61 -1.33 -0.15
CA GLY A 58 -16.59 -1.94 0.73
C GLY A 58 -16.02 -2.48 2.04
N ALA A 59 -14.76 -2.18 2.38
CA ALA A 59 -14.21 -2.47 3.69
C ALA A 59 -14.96 -1.72 4.79
N SER A 60 -15.12 -2.35 5.94
CA SER A 60 -15.83 -1.76 7.08
C SER A 60 -15.09 -2.02 8.39
N VAL A 61 -14.54 -0.96 8.95
CA VAL A 61 -13.87 -0.99 10.26
C VAL A 61 -14.78 -1.47 11.40
N LYS A 62 -16.09 -1.41 11.21
CA LYS A 62 -17.09 -1.89 12.19
C LYS A 62 -16.92 -3.36 12.52
N TYR A 63 -16.50 -4.20 11.56
CA TYR A 63 -16.25 -5.61 11.81
C TYR A 63 -15.13 -5.83 12.83
N LEU A 64 -14.13 -4.93 12.87
CA LEU A 64 -13.07 -4.98 13.87
C LEU A 64 -13.52 -4.36 15.20
N LEU A 65 -14.19 -3.21 15.14
CA LEU A 65 -14.61 -2.49 16.36
C LEU A 65 -15.73 -3.22 17.15
N ASP A 66 -16.59 -3.97 16.49
CA ASP A 66 -17.68 -4.71 17.09
C ASP A 66 -17.38 -6.22 17.23
N PHE A 67 -16.14 -6.63 17.02
CA PHE A 67 -15.75 -8.03 16.97
C PHE A 67 -16.05 -8.79 18.28
N ASP A 68 -15.77 -8.18 19.42
CA ASP A 68 -16.03 -8.73 20.75
C ASP A 68 -17.53 -8.90 21.05
N LYS A 69 -18.38 -8.07 20.46
CA LYS A 69 -19.84 -8.17 20.58
C LYS A 69 -20.38 -9.36 19.78
N GLU A 70 -19.81 -9.60 18.59
CA GLU A 70 -20.22 -10.71 17.73
C GLU A 70 -19.61 -12.07 18.14
N PHE A 71 -18.43 -12.02 18.76
CA PHE A 71 -17.71 -13.20 19.26
C PHE A 71 -17.44 -13.05 20.77
N PRO A 72 -18.47 -13.32 21.62
CA PRO A 72 -18.29 -13.22 23.08
C PRO A 72 -17.18 -14.14 23.58
N GLY A 73 -16.38 -13.63 24.50
CA GLY A 73 -15.20 -14.33 25.00
C GLY A 73 -13.90 -14.02 24.24
N THR A 74 -13.95 -13.12 23.28
CA THR A 74 -12.77 -12.62 22.58
C THR A 74 -11.77 -12.00 23.58
N ARG A 75 -10.51 -12.38 23.47
CA ARG A 75 -9.41 -11.75 24.18
C ARG A 75 -8.72 -10.73 23.27
N THR A 76 -8.83 -9.46 23.60
CA THR A 76 -8.16 -8.39 22.87
C THR A 76 -6.78 -8.12 23.46
N ILE A 77 -5.76 -8.10 22.61
CA ILE A 77 -4.39 -7.76 22.97
C ILE A 77 -3.99 -6.50 22.19
N MET A 78 -3.65 -5.45 22.90
CA MET A 78 -3.20 -4.19 22.30
C MET A 78 -1.69 -4.17 22.15
N MET A 79 -1.20 -4.01 20.92
CA MET A 79 0.21 -3.87 20.60
C MET A 79 0.56 -2.37 20.55
N MET A 80 1.09 -1.84 21.65
CA MET A 80 1.33 -0.40 21.82
C MET A 80 2.75 0.02 21.47
N LEU A 81 3.71 -0.91 21.49
CA LEU A 81 5.10 -0.60 21.19
C LEU A 81 5.34 -0.59 19.68
N ASN A 82 5.92 0.48 19.18
CA ASN A 82 6.29 0.62 17.78
C ASN A 82 7.81 0.49 17.61
N TYR A 83 8.21 -0.51 16.84
CA TYR A 83 9.62 -0.85 16.54
C TYR A 83 10.08 -0.35 15.16
N ARG A 84 9.21 0.34 14.42
CA ARG A 84 9.44 0.75 13.02
C ARG A 84 9.88 2.20 12.89
N SER A 85 9.25 3.08 13.66
CA SER A 85 9.32 4.53 13.43
C SER A 85 9.94 5.27 14.61
N THR A 86 10.62 6.36 14.31
CA THR A 86 11.17 7.27 15.32
C THR A 86 10.05 8.03 16.04
N PRO A 87 10.34 8.63 17.22
CA PRO A 87 9.38 9.44 17.96
C PRO A 87 8.75 10.57 17.12
N GLU A 88 9.54 11.23 16.27
CA GLU A 88 9.09 12.34 15.42
C GLU A 88 8.04 11.89 14.41
N ILE A 89 8.24 10.74 13.79
CA ILE A 89 7.27 10.14 12.84
C ILE A 89 5.99 9.74 13.58
N LEU A 90 6.11 9.12 14.75
CA LEU A 90 4.95 8.71 15.53
C LEU A 90 4.18 9.91 16.09
N ALA A 91 4.86 10.98 16.49
CA ALA A 91 4.20 12.20 16.93
C ALA A 91 3.35 12.82 15.81
N ALA A 92 3.89 12.89 14.60
CA ALA A 92 3.14 13.36 13.42
C ALA A 92 1.94 12.46 13.11
N ALA A 93 2.13 11.14 13.12
CA ALA A 93 1.08 10.16 12.87
C ALA A 93 -0.02 10.19 13.95
N ASN A 94 0.36 10.22 15.23
CA ASN A 94 -0.58 10.30 16.35
C ASN A 94 -1.39 11.61 16.32
N SER A 95 -0.76 12.73 15.94
CA SER A 95 -1.44 14.02 15.79
C SER A 95 -2.49 13.98 14.68
N LEU A 96 -2.15 13.38 13.54
CA LEU A 96 -3.09 13.23 12.42
C LEU A 96 -4.26 12.33 12.79
N ILE A 97 -3.97 11.16 13.35
CA ILE A 97 -5.00 10.16 13.65
C ILE A 97 -5.91 10.57 14.81
N ALA A 98 -5.46 11.46 15.69
CA ALA A 98 -6.28 12.00 16.77
C ALA A 98 -7.54 12.74 16.27
N GLN A 99 -7.55 13.20 15.02
CA GLN A 99 -8.71 13.82 14.37
C GLN A 99 -9.84 12.83 14.06
N ASN A 100 -9.55 11.51 14.01
CA ASN A 100 -10.56 10.49 13.77
C ASN A 100 -11.49 10.32 14.97
N ARG A 101 -12.82 10.32 14.71
CA ARG A 101 -13.84 10.16 15.76
C ARG A 101 -14.13 8.70 16.10
N ASN A 102 -14.11 7.81 15.09
CA ASN A 102 -14.44 6.39 15.24
C ASN A 102 -13.17 5.57 15.35
N ARG A 103 -12.57 5.54 16.54
CA ARG A 103 -11.31 4.83 16.78
C ARG A 103 -11.26 4.17 18.16
N MET A 104 -10.45 3.14 18.29
CA MET A 104 -9.99 2.66 19.58
C MET A 104 -8.91 3.62 20.09
N LYS A 105 -9.11 4.19 21.27
CA LYS A 105 -8.09 5.08 21.85
C LYS A 105 -6.82 4.28 22.14
N LYS A 106 -5.78 4.57 21.39
CA LYS A 106 -4.44 4.02 21.56
C LYS A 106 -3.42 5.09 21.22
N GLU A 107 -2.28 5.01 21.85
CA GLU A 107 -1.12 5.84 21.53
C GLU A 107 0.08 4.92 21.39
N LEU A 108 0.69 4.94 20.21
CA LEU A 108 1.85 4.11 19.94
C LEU A 108 3.09 4.73 20.59
N THR A 109 3.81 3.91 21.37
CA THR A 109 5.03 4.30 22.05
C THR A 109 6.23 3.90 21.19
N PRO A 110 7.13 4.82 20.82
CA PRO A 110 8.33 4.51 20.05
C PRO A 110 9.33 3.72 20.90
N THR A 111 10.01 2.77 20.29
CA THR A 111 11.15 2.06 20.88
C THR A 111 12.49 2.49 20.27
N LEU A 112 12.45 3.16 19.11
CA LEU A 112 13.64 3.71 18.47
C LEU A 112 14.07 5.04 19.10
N PRO A 113 15.37 5.37 19.04
CA PRO A 113 15.84 6.69 19.47
C PRO A 113 15.29 7.81 18.57
N SER A 114 15.42 9.04 19.05
CA SER A 114 15.07 10.24 18.27
C SER A 114 15.85 10.28 16.95
N GLY A 115 15.16 10.65 15.89
CA GLY A 115 15.68 10.72 14.51
C GLY A 115 15.56 12.11 13.90
N ALA A 116 15.57 12.17 12.59
CA ALA A 116 15.37 13.41 11.85
C ALA A 116 13.93 13.93 12.02
N PRO A 117 13.73 15.26 12.03
CA PRO A 117 12.38 15.83 12.08
C PRO A 117 11.58 15.51 10.82
N VAL A 118 10.26 15.40 10.98
CA VAL A 118 9.35 15.35 9.84
C VAL A 118 9.31 16.72 9.18
N VAL A 119 9.62 16.77 7.89
CA VAL A 119 9.65 18.02 7.12
C VAL A 119 8.39 18.12 6.26
N TRP A 120 7.70 19.23 6.35
CA TRP A 120 6.61 19.60 5.46
C TRP A 120 7.14 20.60 4.43
N MET A 121 6.84 20.33 3.15
CA MET A 121 7.29 21.17 2.05
C MET A 121 6.11 21.57 1.17
N HIS A 122 5.94 22.86 0.94
CA HIS A 122 4.99 23.39 -0.03
C HIS A 122 5.70 23.64 -1.35
N CYS A 123 5.12 23.15 -2.44
CA CYS A 123 5.65 23.27 -3.79
C CYS A 123 4.65 24.01 -4.67
N GLU A 124 5.13 24.77 -5.64
CA GLU A 124 4.29 25.61 -6.51
C GLU A 124 3.72 24.82 -7.69
N SER A 125 4.39 23.75 -8.10
CA SER A 125 3.96 22.88 -9.21
C SER A 125 4.41 21.45 -8.99
N PRO A 126 3.84 20.46 -9.73
CA PRO A 126 4.33 19.07 -9.72
C PRO A 126 5.79 18.94 -10.15
N GLU A 127 6.26 19.82 -11.03
CA GLU A 127 7.65 19.86 -11.49
C GLU A 127 8.60 20.36 -10.39
N ASP A 128 8.20 21.43 -9.66
CA ASP A 128 8.93 21.93 -8.49
C ASP A 128 8.98 20.86 -7.38
N GLU A 129 7.84 20.23 -7.08
CA GLU A 129 7.77 19.13 -6.12
C GLU A 129 8.75 18.01 -6.47
N THR A 130 8.70 17.53 -7.72
CA THR A 130 9.56 16.42 -8.16
C THR A 130 11.03 16.83 -8.19
N GLY A 131 11.34 18.08 -8.58
CA GLY A 131 12.68 18.62 -8.54
C GLY A 131 13.28 18.59 -7.13
N ARG A 132 12.56 19.11 -6.16
CA ARG A 132 12.99 19.12 -4.74
C ARG A 132 13.12 17.72 -4.15
N ILE A 133 12.22 16.79 -4.53
CA ILE A 133 12.34 15.39 -4.14
C ILE A 133 13.64 14.79 -4.69
N ALA A 134 13.94 15.02 -5.97
CA ALA A 134 15.15 14.51 -6.59
C ALA A 134 16.42 15.11 -5.94
N GLU A 135 16.43 16.41 -5.67
CA GLU A 135 17.54 17.07 -4.94
C GLU A 135 17.74 16.45 -3.56
N ARG A 136 16.66 16.20 -2.82
CA ARG A 136 16.76 15.59 -1.48
C ARG A 136 17.26 14.15 -1.55
N ILE A 137 16.82 13.36 -2.55
CA ILE A 137 17.31 12.00 -2.78
C ILE A 137 18.82 12.02 -3.06
N MET A 138 19.28 12.91 -3.93
CA MET A 138 20.71 13.04 -4.24
C MET A 138 21.51 13.45 -3.00
N ALA A 139 21.05 14.45 -2.26
CA ALA A 139 21.71 14.88 -1.03
C ALA A 139 21.82 13.76 0.01
N LEU A 140 20.75 12.98 0.22
CA LEU A 140 20.81 11.82 1.11
C LEU A 140 21.76 10.75 0.62
N HIS A 141 21.85 10.55 -0.69
CA HIS A 141 22.81 9.61 -1.27
C HIS A 141 24.25 10.06 -1.05
N ASP A 142 24.52 11.33 -1.22
CA ASP A 142 25.85 11.94 -0.94
C ASP A 142 26.22 11.86 0.55
N GLU A 143 25.21 11.90 1.44
CA GLU A 143 25.36 11.64 2.88
C GLU A 143 25.61 10.15 3.20
N GLY A 144 25.56 9.25 2.20
CA GLY A 144 25.85 7.82 2.33
C GLY A 144 24.61 6.91 2.43
N VAL A 145 23.39 7.43 2.26
CA VAL A 145 22.18 6.61 2.25
C VAL A 145 22.04 5.91 0.89
N PRO A 146 21.96 4.58 0.83
CA PRO A 146 21.76 3.88 -0.43
C PRO A 146 20.39 4.18 -1.05
N TYR A 147 20.27 4.30 -2.37
CA TYR A 147 18.99 4.51 -3.05
C TYR A 147 17.93 3.46 -2.70
N ARG A 148 18.33 2.21 -2.49
CA ARG A 148 17.43 1.11 -2.11
C ARG A 148 16.76 1.31 -0.76
N ASP A 149 17.30 2.16 0.10
CA ASP A 149 16.78 2.45 1.44
C ASP A 149 15.89 3.70 1.44
N MET A 150 15.64 4.29 0.26
CA MET A 150 14.75 5.42 0.06
C MET A 150 13.47 4.98 -0.61
N THR A 151 12.33 5.49 -0.15
CA THR A 151 11.01 5.19 -0.74
C THR A 151 10.23 6.47 -0.96
N LEU A 152 9.68 6.62 -2.17
CA LEU A 152 8.74 7.67 -2.52
C LEU A 152 7.33 7.11 -2.59
N LEU A 153 6.43 7.61 -1.74
CA LEU A 153 5.03 7.22 -1.71
C LEU A 153 4.16 8.29 -2.38
N TYR A 154 3.24 7.86 -3.22
CA TYR A 154 2.30 8.74 -3.91
C TYR A 154 0.88 8.17 -3.86
N ARG A 155 -0.12 9.05 -3.98
CA ARG A 155 -1.53 8.66 -3.84
C ARG A 155 -2.11 8.00 -5.08
N ALA A 156 -1.66 8.38 -6.27
CA ALA A 156 -2.23 7.90 -7.53
C ALA A 156 -1.17 7.77 -8.63
N HIS A 157 -1.32 6.77 -9.49
CA HIS A 157 -0.34 6.43 -10.52
C HIS A 157 -0.08 7.54 -11.56
N TYR A 158 -1.04 8.43 -11.81
CA TYR A 158 -0.81 9.48 -12.80
C TYR A 158 0.34 10.43 -12.44
N VAL A 159 0.66 10.53 -11.14
CA VAL A 159 1.78 11.35 -10.63
C VAL A 159 3.14 10.80 -11.06
N THR A 160 3.23 9.48 -11.31
CA THR A 160 4.51 8.84 -11.65
C THR A 160 5.15 9.40 -12.90
N ARG A 161 4.36 9.92 -13.85
CA ARG A 161 4.89 10.43 -15.11
C ARG A 161 5.92 11.53 -14.89
N THR A 162 5.57 12.58 -14.15
CA THR A 162 6.48 13.71 -13.86
C THR A 162 7.70 13.24 -13.08
N ILE A 163 7.51 12.31 -12.14
CA ILE A 163 8.59 11.73 -11.34
C ILE A 163 9.56 10.95 -12.25
N GLU A 164 9.05 10.07 -13.12
CA GLU A 164 9.87 9.28 -14.03
C GLU A 164 10.65 10.16 -15.01
N GLU A 165 10.01 11.21 -15.58
CA GLU A 165 10.67 12.16 -16.48
C GLU A 165 11.88 12.84 -15.82
N VAL A 166 11.74 13.29 -14.56
CA VAL A 166 12.82 13.93 -13.81
C VAL A 166 13.90 12.92 -13.44
N PHE A 167 13.53 11.73 -12.96
CA PHE A 167 14.47 10.69 -12.54
C PHE A 167 15.30 10.17 -13.72
N ILE A 168 14.68 9.98 -14.89
CA ILE A 168 15.39 9.60 -16.14
C ILE A 168 16.37 10.69 -16.55
N ARG A 169 15.93 11.97 -16.54
CA ARG A 169 16.79 13.10 -16.90
C ARG A 169 18.01 13.22 -15.99
N LEU A 170 17.82 12.98 -14.69
CA LEU A 170 18.89 13.06 -13.69
C LEU A 170 19.64 11.73 -13.50
N LYS A 171 19.27 10.67 -14.27
CA LYS A 171 19.84 9.33 -14.18
C LYS A 171 19.74 8.72 -12.76
N LEU A 172 18.70 9.06 -12.02
CA LEU A 172 18.41 8.46 -10.72
C LEU A 172 17.85 7.05 -10.91
N PRO A 173 18.38 6.03 -10.23
CA PRO A 173 17.84 4.68 -10.30
C PRO A 173 16.51 4.60 -9.52
N TYR A 174 15.49 3.96 -10.10
CA TYR A 174 14.21 3.76 -9.44
C TYR A 174 13.54 2.45 -9.87
N VAL A 175 12.63 1.98 -9.01
CA VAL A 175 11.73 0.85 -9.29
C VAL A 175 10.31 1.26 -8.89
N ILE A 176 9.32 0.99 -9.75
CA ILE A 176 7.91 1.20 -9.44
C ILE A 176 7.31 -0.13 -8.98
N TYR A 177 6.81 -0.16 -7.74
CA TYR A 177 6.05 -1.29 -7.21
C TYR A 177 4.57 -1.15 -7.54
N SER A 178 3.92 -2.26 -7.86
CA SER A 178 2.47 -2.34 -8.14
C SER A 178 2.00 -1.48 -9.32
N GLY A 179 2.82 -1.33 -10.34
CA GLY A 179 2.48 -0.59 -11.55
C GLY A 179 3.37 -0.96 -12.73
N VAL A 180 2.93 -0.59 -13.92
CA VAL A 180 3.76 -0.60 -15.11
C VAL A 180 4.34 0.81 -15.26
N GLN A 181 5.66 0.92 -15.37
CA GLN A 181 6.34 2.18 -15.67
C GLN A 181 5.64 2.87 -16.84
N PHE A 182 5.49 4.19 -16.77
CA PHE A 182 4.74 4.94 -17.79
C PHE A 182 5.20 4.61 -19.21
N PHE A 183 6.52 4.63 -19.43
CA PHE A 183 7.12 4.32 -20.73
C PHE A 183 7.11 2.82 -21.10
N ALA A 184 6.77 1.93 -20.16
CA ALA A 184 6.63 0.50 -20.41
C ALA A 184 5.18 0.08 -20.73
N ARG A 185 4.20 0.99 -20.61
CA ARG A 185 2.81 0.72 -20.98
C ARG A 185 2.68 0.46 -22.48
N ALA A 186 1.82 -0.49 -22.86
CA ALA A 186 1.62 -0.87 -24.25
C ALA A 186 1.25 0.34 -25.12
N GLU A 187 0.30 1.15 -24.68
CA GLU A 187 -0.20 2.33 -25.40
C GLU A 187 0.91 3.37 -25.64
N VAL A 188 1.80 3.56 -24.63
CA VAL A 188 2.92 4.51 -24.73
C VAL A 188 4.00 3.97 -25.65
N LYS A 189 4.29 2.67 -25.59
CA LYS A 189 5.23 2.01 -26.51
C LYS A 189 4.73 2.06 -27.94
N ASP A 190 3.44 1.83 -28.16
CA ASP A 190 2.82 1.93 -29.48
C ASP A 190 2.97 3.34 -30.04
N ALA A 191 2.59 4.36 -29.27
CA ALA A 191 2.75 5.75 -29.67
C ALA A 191 4.21 6.12 -29.99
N LEU A 192 5.16 5.67 -29.16
CA LEU A 192 6.59 5.89 -29.38
C LEU A 192 7.08 5.15 -30.63
N SER A 193 6.56 3.95 -30.90
CA SER A 193 6.92 3.18 -32.11
C SER A 193 6.47 3.90 -33.37
N TYR A 194 5.25 4.48 -33.40
CA TYR A 194 4.79 5.32 -34.50
C TYR A 194 5.65 6.55 -34.68
N LEU A 195 6.01 7.25 -33.61
CA LEU A 195 6.88 8.44 -33.68
C LEU A 195 8.27 8.09 -34.19
N ARG A 196 8.82 6.96 -33.79
CA ARG A 196 10.11 6.45 -34.27
C ARG A 196 10.06 6.09 -35.74
N LEU A 197 8.99 5.43 -36.19
CA LEU A 197 8.79 5.11 -37.60
C LEU A 197 8.73 6.38 -38.47
N ILE A 198 8.12 7.46 -37.96
CA ILE A 198 8.06 8.75 -38.67
C ILE A 198 9.46 9.40 -38.72
N ALA A 199 10.21 9.32 -37.63
CA ALA A 199 11.54 9.93 -37.52
C ALA A 199 12.63 9.16 -38.26
N TYR A 200 12.53 7.81 -38.28
CA TYR A 200 13.53 6.90 -38.83
C TYR A 200 12.86 5.94 -39.82
N ARG A 201 12.55 6.45 -41.02
CA ARG A 201 11.75 5.74 -42.05
C ARG A 201 12.31 4.38 -42.50
N ASP A 202 13.60 4.09 -42.25
CA ASP A 202 14.29 2.88 -42.70
C ASP A 202 14.42 1.80 -41.60
N ASP A 203 13.97 2.05 -40.39
CA ASP A 203 14.09 1.09 -39.28
C ASP A 203 12.79 0.35 -39.02
N LEU A 204 12.52 -0.68 -39.81
CA LEU A 204 11.38 -1.58 -39.67
C LEU A 204 11.48 -2.50 -38.45
N SER A 205 12.60 -2.54 -37.74
CA SER A 205 12.82 -3.40 -36.58
C SER A 205 11.85 -3.08 -35.42
N PHE A 206 11.34 -1.87 -35.35
CA PHE A 206 10.35 -1.45 -34.32
C PHE A 206 8.93 -1.94 -34.64
N CYS A 207 8.58 -2.22 -35.91
CA CYS A 207 7.28 -2.74 -36.28
C CYS A 207 7.12 -4.23 -35.94
N LEU A 208 8.20 -5.00 -35.95
CA LEU A 208 8.17 -6.46 -35.76
C LEU A 208 8.10 -6.89 -34.31
N LEU A 209 8.44 -6.00 -33.36
CA LEU A 209 8.40 -6.30 -31.92
C LEU A 209 6.97 -6.43 -31.38
N TYR A 210 5.96 -5.94 -32.09
CA TYR A 210 4.56 -5.94 -31.64
C TYR A 210 3.66 -6.96 -32.30
N THR A 211 4.13 -7.65 -33.37
CA THR A 211 3.34 -8.64 -34.07
C THR A 211 3.62 -10.08 -33.66
N SER A 212 4.56 -10.31 -32.73
CA SER A 212 4.95 -11.65 -32.29
C SER A 212 4.22 -12.18 -31.06
N ASP A 213 3.40 -11.34 -30.37
CA ASP A 213 2.64 -11.72 -29.17
C ASP A 213 1.11 -11.63 -29.37
N ALA A 214 0.61 -11.84 -30.58
CA ALA A 214 -0.82 -11.92 -30.86
C ALA A 214 -1.23 -13.38 -31.10
#